data_9ac4cf06f6ec6ec7df389c931a033452
#
_entry.id   9ac4cf06f6ec6ec7df389c931a033452
#
_cell.length_a   1.000
_cell.length_b   1.000
_cell.length_c   1.000
_cell.angle_alpha   90.00
_cell.angle_beta   90.00
_cell.angle_gamma   90.00
#
_symmetry.space_group_name_H-M   'P 1'
#
loop_
_entity.id
_entity.type
_entity.pdbx_description
1 polymer ?
#
loop_
_entity_poly.entity_id
_entity_poly.type
_entity_poly.pdbx_seq_one_letter_code
_entity_poly.pdbx_strand_id
1 'polypeptide(L)'
;MKKKVFAVIALFMCVFLFAGCADKGIQGKWELYEEIESDGNKIDRKELDENGVNEIYVIEGDTIHYKCTLPGAKKDIEIDMALVDKGDNKYEFKIGDRVTFASPEVSGNKLIYYVGEGSDTMKMVFKRSK
;
A
#
# COMPACT_ATOMS: atom_id res chain seq x y z
N MET A 1 -16.35 -16.46 -16.15
CA MET A 1 -16.14 -15.78 -14.89
C MET A 1 -15.05 -14.73 -14.96
N LYS A 2 -13.89 -15.10 -15.44
CA LYS A 2 -12.77 -14.15 -15.56
C LYS A 2 -13.12 -12.96 -16.46
N LYS A 3 -13.88 -13.18 -17.53
CA LYS A 3 -14.27 -12.11 -18.43
C LYS A 3 -15.14 -11.06 -17.76
N LYS A 4 -16.03 -11.50 -16.87
CA LYS A 4 -16.88 -10.57 -16.13
C LYS A 4 -16.07 -9.72 -15.16
N VAL A 5 -15.07 -10.34 -14.52
CA VAL A 5 -14.19 -9.64 -13.62
C VAL A 5 -13.39 -8.58 -14.39
N PHE A 6 -12.91 -8.92 -15.57
CA PHE A 6 -12.19 -7.96 -16.40
C PHE A 6 -13.06 -6.78 -16.80
N ALA A 7 -14.32 -7.05 -17.15
CA ALA A 7 -15.23 -5.97 -17.53
C ALA A 7 -15.48 -5.02 -16.37
N VAL A 8 -15.65 -5.58 -15.18
CA VAL A 8 -15.85 -4.77 -13.98
C VAL A 8 -14.62 -3.95 -13.67
N ILE A 9 -13.46 -4.56 -13.76
CA ILE A 9 -12.19 -3.86 -13.51
C ILE A 9 -11.99 -2.74 -14.53
N ALA A 10 -12.26 -3.01 -15.79
CA ALA A 10 -12.11 -2.01 -16.84
C ALA A 10 -13.05 -0.82 -16.60
N LEU A 11 -14.29 -1.10 -16.27
CA LEU A 11 -15.25 -0.07 -15.93
C LEU A 11 -14.80 0.74 -14.73
N PHE A 12 -14.31 0.05 -13.73
CA PHE A 12 -13.81 0.67 -12.51
C PHE A 12 -12.63 1.60 -12.81
N MET A 13 -11.73 1.14 -13.66
CA MET A 13 -10.58 1.96 -14.06
C MET A 13 -11.00 3.23 -14.79
N CYS A 14 -12.04 3.16 -15.58
CA CYS A 14 -12.55 4.35 -16.26
C CYS A 14 -13.05 5.38 -15.24
N VAL A 15 -13.76 4.92 -14.21
CA VAL A 15 -14.22 5.80 -13.15
C VAL A 15 -13.03 6.40 -12.41
N PHE A 16 -12.04 5.60 -12.16
CA PHE A 16 -10.81 6.06 -11.51
C PHE A 16 -10.09 7.14 -12.29
N LEU A 17 -10.06 7.01 -13.60
CA LEU A 17 -9.38 8.01 -14.43
C LEU A 17 -10.00 9.39 -14.25
N PHE A 18 -11.31 9.45 -14.14
CA PHE A 18 -12.00 10.72 -13.90
C PHE A 18 -11.75 11.24 -12.50
N ALA A 19 -11.94 10.38 -11.52
CA ALA A 19 -11.71 10.76 -10.12
C ALA A 19 -10.23 11.08 -9.88
N GLY A 20 -9.34 10.32 -10.51
CA GLY A 20 -7.92 10.51 -10.36
C GLY A 20 -7.41 11.85 -10.87
N CYS A 21 -8.06 12.42 -11.86
CA CYS A 21 -7.67 13.73 -12.36
C CYS A 21 -7.98 14.83 -11.36
N ALA A 22 -9.05 14.66 -10.57
CA ALA A 22 -9.46 15.65 -9.60
C ALA A 22 -8.67 15.53 -8.30
N ASP A 23 -8.63 14.32 -7.74
CA ASP A 23 -7.96 14.07 -6.47
C ASP A 23 -7.76 12.59 -6.32
N LYS A 24 -6.52 12.17 -6.33
CA LYS A 24 -6.19 10.76 -6.20
C LYS A 24 -6.15 10.32 -4.75
N GLY A 25 -5.69 11.18 -3.87
CA GLY A 25 -5.54 10.82 -2.46
C GLY A 25 -4.80 9.52 -2.31
N ILE A 26 -5.33 8.62 -1.49
CA ILE A 26 -4.71 7.33 -1.23
C ILE A 26 -5.23 6.23 -2.16
N GLN A 27 -6.22 6.52 -2.98
CA GLN A 27 -6.83 5.52 -3.86
C GLN A 27 -5.86 5.01 -4.90
N GLY A 28 -5.92 3.72 -5.21
CA GLY A 28 -5.12 3.12 -6.25
C GLY A 28 -4.24 1.98 -5.75
N LYS A 29 -3.25 1.65 -6.56
CA LYS A 29 -2.34 0.55 -6.25
C LYS A 29 -0.98 1.12 -5.85
N TRP A 30 -0.47 0.62 -4.73
CA TRP A 30 0.80 1.05 -4.17
C TRP A 30 1.71 -0.15 -4.01
N GLU A 31 2.96 -0.02 -4.45
CA GLU A 31 3.93 -1.09 -4.39
C GLU A 31 5.15 -0.65 -3.59
N LEU A 32 5.63 -1.54 -2.72
CA LEU A 32 6.80 -1.25 -1.89
C LEU A 32 7.99 -0.86 -2.75
N TYR A 33 8.55 0.28 -2.48
CA TYR A 33 9.64 0.85 -3.26
C TYR A 33 10.97 0.82 -2.51
N GLU A 34 10.94 1.18 -1.22
CA GLU A 34 12.15 1.15 -0.40
C GLU A 34 11.80 1.07 1.08
N GLU A 35 12.76 0.56 1.84
CA GLU A 35 12.70 0.54 3.30
C GLU A 35 13.91 1.29 3.82
N ILE A 36 13.70 2.14 4.82
CA ILE A 36 14.79 2.89 5.43
C ILE A 36 14.84 2.52 6.91
N GLU A 37 15.93 1.88 7.31
CA GLU A 37 16.09 1.44 8.69
C GLU A 37 16.42 2.61 9.60
N SER A 38 16.32 2.37 10.92
CA SER A 38 16.54 3.42 11.91
C SER A 38 17.96 4.01 11.86
N ASP A 39 18.92 3.22 11.40
CA ASP A 39 20.30 3.68 11.25
C ASP A 39 20.55 4.43 9.93
N GLY A 40 19.51 4.58 9.11
CA GLY A 40 19.62 5.25 7.82
C GLY A 40 19.94 4.32 6.66
N ASN A 41 20.15 3.03 6.93
CA ASN A 41 20.41 2.06 5.87
C ASN A 41 19.17 1.91 5.00
N LYS A 42 19.35 2.00 3.70
CA LYS A 42 18.26 1.95 2.75
C LYS A 42 18.29 0.65 1.95
N ILE A 43 17.14 0.00 1.87
CA ILE A 43 16.94 -1.18 1.03
C ILE A 43 16.06 -0.73 -0.12
N ASP A 44 16.60 -0.70 -1.33
CA ASP A 44 15.87 -0.16 -2.48
C ASP A 44 15.09 -1.26 -3.22
N ARG A 45 14.34 -0.85 -4.25
CA ARG A 45 13.49 -1.78 -5.01
C ARG A 45 14.31 -2.94 -5.59
N LYS A 46 15.51 -2.65 -6.04
CA LYS A 46 16.37 -3.67 -6.63
C LYS A 46 16.74 -4.75 -5.61
N GLU A 47 17.13 -4.34 -4.41
CA GLU A 47 17.46 -5.29 -3.34
C GLU A 47 16.23 -6.08 -2.91
N LEU A 48 15.08 -5.43 -2.83
CA LEU A 48 13.84 -6.11 -2.48
C LEU A 48 13.51 -7.18 -3.52
N ASP A 49 13.66 -6.87 -4.79
CA ASP A 49 13.43 -7.84 -5.86
C ASP A 49 14.42 -9.00 -5.79
N GLU A 50 15.67 -8.71 -5.56
CA GLU A 50 16.70 -9.74 -5.44
C GLU A 50 16.43 -10.67 -4.26
N ASN A 51 15.86 -10.14 -3.19
CA ASN A 51 15.52 -10.91 -2.00
C ASN A 51 14.14 -11.56 -2.07
N GLY A 52 13.39 -11.34 -3.14
CA GLY A 52 12.08 -11.94 -3.28
C GLY A 52 11.00 -11.34 -2.41
N VAL A 53 11.16 -10.08 -2.01
CA VAL A 53 10.20 -9.40 -1.14
C VAL A 53 9.39 -8.41 -1.95
N ASN A 54 8.07 -8.45 -1.79
CA ASN A 54 7.19 -7.45 -2.38
C ASN A 54 5.96 -7.26 -1.51
N GLU A 55 5.48 -6.03 -1.43
CA GLU A 55 4.26 -5.70 -0.73
C GLU A 55 3.45 -4.76 -1.59
N ILE A 56 2.17 -5.04 -1.71
CA ILE A 56 1.25 -4.28 -2.55
C ILE A 56 0.00 -3.97 -1.75
N TYR A 57 -0.44 -2.71 -1.81
CA TYR A 57 -1.74 -2.29 -1.32
C TYR A 57 -2.59 -1.89 -2.51
N VAL A 58 -3.78 -2.43 -2.60
CA VAL A 58 -4.79 -1.96 -3.56
C VAL A 58 -5.91 -1.33 -2.74
N ILE A 59 -6.09 -0.03 -2.89
CA ILE A 59 -7.03 0.73 -2.09
C ILE A 59 -8.15 1.23 -2.97
N GLU A 60 -9.37 0.78 -2.67
CA GLU A 60 -10.56 1.13 -3.41
C GLU A 60 -11.66 1.55 -2.42
N GLY A 61 -12.05 2.82 -2.49
CA GLY A 61 -13.00 3.35 -1.53
C GLY A 61 -12.42 3.27 -0.13
N ASP A 62 -13.12 2.57 0.76
CA ASP A 62 -12.67 2.37 2.13
C ASP A 62 -12.15 0.95 2.40
N THR A 63 -11.84 0.23 1.34
CA THR A 63 -11.33 -1.15 1.43
C THR A 63 -9.90 -1.21 0.93
N ILE A 64 -9.08 -1.94 1.65
CA ILE A 64 -7.67 -2.14 1.30
C ILE A 64 -7.42 -3.64 1.13
N HIS A 65 -6.87 -4.01 -0.02
CA HIS A 65 -6.40 -5.38 -0.23
C HIS A 65 -4.88 -5.36 -0.18
N TYR A 66 -4.32 -6.04 0.80
CA TYR A 66 -2.87 -6.10 1.02
C TYR A 66 -2.35 -7.46 0.61
N LYS A 67 -1.24 -7.47 -0.13
CA LYS A 67 -0.59 -8.70 -0.56
C LYS A 67 0.90 -8.58 -0.27
N CYS A 68 1.44 -9.59 0.40
CA CYS A 68 2.86 -9.63 0.75
C CYS A 68 3.48 -10.92 0.22
N THR A 69 4.56 -10.78 -0.52
CA THR A 69 5.34 -11.90 -1.03
C THR A 69 6.66 -11.95 -0.28
N LEU A 70 6.96 -13.09 0.33
CA LEU A 70 8.18 -13.29 1.10
C LEU A 70 9.00 -14.43 0.52
N PRO A 71 10.34 -14.38 0.65
CA PRO A 71 11.20 -15.44 0.13
C PRO A 71 10.95 -16.74 0.88
N GLY A 72 10.84 -17.82 0.14
CA GLY A 72 10.63 -19.15 0.72
C GLY A 72 9.21 -19.45 1.14
N ALA A 73 8.32 -18.49 1.04
CA ALA A 73 6.91 -18.72 1.37
C ALA A 73 6.23 -19.43 0.21
N LYS A 74 5.39 -20.43 0.54
CA LYS A 74 4.66 -21.17 -0.48
C LYS A 74 3.52 -20.37 -1.08
N LYS A 75 2.97 -19.45 -0.30
CA LYS A 75 1.85 -18.62 -0.73
C LYS A 75 2.09 -17.19 -0.28
N ASP A 76 1.53 -16.27 -1.05
CA ASP A 76 1.51 -14.88 -0.65
C ASP A 76 0.57 -14.69 0.53
N ILE A 77 0.90 -13.72 1.36
CA ILE A 77 0.02 -13.33 2.46
C ILE A 77 -0.96 -12.31 1.89
N GLU A 78 -2.26 -12.54 2.06
CA GLU A 78 -3.29 -11.63 1.58
C GLU A 78 -4.22 -11.29 2.73
N ILE A 79 -4.44 -10.00 2.95
CA ILE A 79 -5.25 -9.49 4.05
C ILE A 79 -6.11 -8.35 3.54
N ASP A 80 -7.39 -8.36 3.89
CA ASP A 80 -8.29 -7.25 3.61
C ASP A 80 -8.38 -6.37 4.85
N MET A 81 -8.27 -5.06 4.63
CA MET A 81 -8.31 -4.09 5.70
C MET A 81 -9.30 -2.98 5.37
N ALA A 82 -9.68 -2.23 6.38
CA ALA A 82 -10.53 -1.05 6.22
C ALA A 82 -9.67 0.20 6.28
N LEU A 83 -10.03 1.17 5.45
CA LEU A 83 -9.37 2.46 5.41
C LEU A 83 -10.19 3.47 6.21
N VAL A 84 -9.51 4.20 7.08
CA VAL A 84 -10.12 5.33 7.79
C VAL A 84 -9.36 6.60 7.40
N ASP A 85 -10.08 7.58 6.91
CA ASP A 85 -9.51 8.87 6.53
C ASP A 85 -9.53 9.78 7.75
N LYS A 86 -8.36 10.22 8.18
CA LYS A 86 -8.21 11.08 9.36
C LYS A 86 -8.10 12.56 9.01
N GLY A 87 -8.13 12.89 7.72
CA GLY A 87 -7.92 14.26 7.27
C GLY A 87 -6.43 14.58 7.11
N ASP A 88 -6.14 15.65 6.39
CA ASP A 88 -4.76 16.14 6.18
C ASP A 88 -3.81 15.10 5.59
N ASN A 89 -4.33 14.27 4.69
CA ASN A 89 -3.57 13.20 4.02
C ASN A 89 -3.05 12.13 4.99
N LYS A 90 -3.72 11.97 6.12
CA LYS A 90 -3.41 10.97 7.12
C LYS A 90 -4.52 9.95 7.21
N TYR A 91 -4.14 8.71 7.42
CA TYR A 91 -5.07 7.59 7.35
C TYR A 91 -4.77 6.59 8.46
N GLU A 92 -5.71 5.64 8.65
CA GLU A 92 -5.48 4.46 9.46
C GLU A 92 -5.89 3.24 8.65
N PHE A 93 -5.11 2.18 8.76
CA PHE A 93 -5.44 0.90 8.17
C PHE A 93 -5.85 -0.02 9.31
N LYS A 94 -7.06 -0.59 9.21
CA LYS A 94 -7.64 -1.38 10.30
C LYS A 94 -8.03 -2.78 9.87
N ILE A 95 -7.81 -3.73 10.76
CA ILE A 95 -8.36 -5.08 10.63
C ILE A 95 -9.37 -5.22 11.78
N GLY A 96 -10.66 -5.26 11.44
CA GLY A 96 -11.72 -5.20 12.46
C GLY A 96 -11.61 -3.91 13.24
N ASP A 97 -11.52 -4.01 14.56
CA ASP A 97 -11.38 -2.84 15.42
C ASP A 97 -9.92 -2.48 15.72
N ARG A 98 -8.99 -3.25 15.17
CA ARG A 98 -7.57 -3.06 15.46
C ARG A 98 -6.91 -2.21 14.39
N VAL A 99 -6.21 -1.16 14.81
CA VAL A 99 -5.39 -0.34 13.92
C VAL A 99 -4.08 -1.08 13.67
N THR A 100 -3.82 -1.41 12.39
CA THR A 100 -2.58 -2.09 12.02
C THR A 100 -1.48 -1.08 11.75
N PHE A 101 -1.82 -0.01 11.03
CA PHE A 101 -0.86 1.06 10.77
C PHE A 101 -1.54 2.38 11.13
N ALA A 102 -0.96 3.05 12.11
CA ALA A 102 -1.41 4.37 12.53
C ALA A 102 -0.68 5.42 11.70
N SER A 103 -1.44 6.35 11.16
CA SER A 103 -0.91 7.51 10.45
C SER A 103 -0.05 7.22 9.22
N PRO A 104 -0.43 6.26 8.34
CA PRO A 104 0.17 6.26 7.01
C PRO A 104 -0.19 7.58 6.32
N GLU A 105 0.72 8.09 5.52
CA GLU A 105 0.63 9.42 4.97
C GLU A 105 0.91 9.39 3.48
N VAL A 106 0.11 10.15 2.71
CA VAL A 106 0.31 10.26 1.26
C VAL A 106 1.02 11.56 0.96
N SER A 107 2.10 11.47 0.20
CA SER A 107 2.85 12.64 -0.25
C SER A 107 3.13 12.46 -1.74
N GLY A 108 2.35 13.15 -2.59
CA GLY A 108 2.46 13.01 -4.02
C GLY A 108 2.14 11.59 -4.49
N ASN A 109 3.10 10.94 -5.12
CA ASN A 109 2.94 9.56 -5.57
C ASN A 109 3.58 8.55 -4.60
N LYS A 110 3.78 8.95 -3.35
CA LYS A 110 4.36 8.09 -2.32
C LYS A 110 3.38 7.88 -1.17
N LEU A 111 3.35 6.67 -0.66
CA LEU A 111 2.65 6.31 0.56
C LEU A 111 3.71 5.92 1.57
N ILE A 112 3.70 6.58 2.72
CA ILE A 112 4.76 6.43 3.71
C ILE A 112 4.16 6.08 5.06
N TYR A 113 4.73 5.07 5.72
CA TYR A 113 4.40 4.81 7.11
C TYR A 113 5.62 4.28 7.84
N TYR A 114 5.54 4.29 9.17
CA TYR A 114 6.63 3.86 10.02
C TYR A 114 6.23 2.63 10.80
N VAL A 115 7.16 1.68 10.91
CA VAL A 115 6.97 0.42 11.63
C VAL A 115 8.01 0.35 12.73
N GLY A 116 7.59 -0.07 13.92
CA GLY A 116 8.48 -0.21 15.04
C GLY A 116 8.23 0.83 16.12
N GLU A 117 9.05 0.82 17.14
CA GLU A 117 8.91 1.71 18.29
C GLU A 117 10.24 2.37 18.64
N GLY A 118 10.16 3.61 19.10
CA GLY A 118 11.33 4.34 19.59
C GLY A 118 12.42 4.48 18.54
N SER A 119 13.62 4.06 18.89
CA SER A 119 14.78 4.17 18.02
C SER A 119 14.86 3.10 16.94
N ASP A 120 14.02 2.06 17.06
CA ASP A 120 13.99 0.96 16.08
C ASP A 120 12.86 1.12 15.07
N THR A 121 12.66 2.33 14.59
CA THR A 121 11.60 2.63 13.63
C THR A 121 12.11 2.50 12.22
N MET A 122 11.39 1.73 11.40
CA MET A 122 11.68 1.58 9.99
C MET A 122 10.68 2.40 9.18
N LYS A 123 11.17 3.12 8.19
CA LYS A 123 10.32 3.88 7.29
C LYS A 123 10.04 3.05 6.04
N MET A 124 8.77 2.84 5.76
CA MET A 124 8.33 2.09 4.58
C MET A 124 7.82 3.09 3.55
N VAL A 125 8.35 3.02 2.35
CA VAL A 125 7.96 3.92 1.27
C VAL A 125 7.39 3.10 0.12
N PHE A 126 6.15 3.39 -0.24
CA PHE A 126 5.47 2.77 -1.36
C PHE A 126 5.28 3.81 -2.45
N LYS A 127 5.35 3.38 -3.69
CA LYS A 127 5.05 4.25 -4.82
C LYS A 127 3.79 3.80 -5.53
N ARG A 128 3.09 4.76 -6.09
CA ARG A 128 1.90 4.49 -6.87
C ARG A 128 2.28 3.69 -8.10
N SER A 129 1.63 2.56 -8.28
CA SER A 129 1.82 1.70 -9.43
C SER A 129 0.82 2.09 -10.52
N LYS A 130 1.23 1.94 -11.74
CA LYS A 130 0.35 2.20 -12.88
C LYS A 130 -0.56 1.03 -13.19
#